data_339208215ba8a6446e634f7e96999bce
#
_entry.id   339208215ba8a6446e634f7e96999bce
#
_cell.length_a   1.000
_cell.length_b   1.000
_cell.length_c   1.000
_cell.angle_alpha   90.00
_cell.angle_beta   90.00
_cell.angle_gamma   90.00
#
_symmetry.space_group_name_H-M   'P 1'
#
loop_
_entity.id
_entity.type
_entity.pdbx_description
1 polymer ?
#
loop_
_entity_poly.entity_id
_entity_poly.type
_entity_poly.pdbx_seq_one_letter_code
_entity_poly.pdbx_strand_id
1 'polypeptide(L)'
;MASYICIDLKSFYASVECVERGLDPLNTNLVVADTGRTEKTICLAVTPALKKYGIPGRARLFEVVETVRNVNAQRLRKAPFHEFTGSSCQASELAQNPALKLDFIAAKPQMAHYMEISTKIYEIYLRYIAPEDIHVYSIDEVFIDATGYLKTYHCTPQELARKMIREVLQETGITATAGIGTNLYLAKIAMDIVAKKIPADENGVRIAELDEMSYREKLWSHTPLT
;
A
#
# COMPACT_ATOMS: atom_id res chain seq x y z
N MET A 1 11.82 -26.20 7.92
CA MET A 1 10.42 -25.84 7.75
C MET A 1 10.34 -24.96 6.51
N ALA A 2 9.36 -25.15 5.66
CA ALA A 2 9.17 -24.31 4.48
C ALA A 2 8.84 -22.88 4.90
N SER A 3 9.28 -21.89 4.15
CA SER A 3 9.09 -20.49 4.45
C SER A 3 8.77 -19.72 3.17
N TYR A 4 7.57 -19.19 3.09
CA TYR A 4 7.06 -18.40 1.97
C TYR A 4 6.87 -16.96 2.39
N ILE A 5 7.23 -16.03 1.51
CA ILE A 5 7.05 -14.59 1.68
C ILE A 5 6.08 -14.11 0.61
N CYS A 6 5.02 -13.43 1.00
CA CYS A 6 4.12 -12.69 0.10
C CYS A 6 4.41 -11.20 0.26
N ILE A 7 4.69 -10.47 -0.82
CA ILE A 7 4.95 -9.03 -0.82
C ILE A 7 3.94 -8.33 -1.71
N ASP A 8 3.30 -7.28 -1.18
CA ASP A 8 2.31 -6.43 -1.85
C ASP A 8 2.76 -4.97 -1.79
N LEU A 9 2.92 -4.34 -2.96
CA LEU A 9 3.32 -2.94 -3.09
C LEU A 9 2.18 -2.01 -2.68
N LYS A 10 2.44 -1.12 -1.77
CA LYS A 10 1.40 -0.32 -1.12
C LYS A 10 0.75 0.70 -2.06
N SER A 11 -0.54 0.48 -2.38
CA SER A 11 -1.31 1.36 -3.28
C SER A 11 -0.57 1.66 -4.59
N PHE A 12 -0.01 0.64 -5.22
CA PHE A 12 1.04 0.67 -6.22
C PHE A 12 0.88 1.81 -7.25
N TYR A 13 -0.20 1.83 -8.03
CA TYR A 13 -0.39 2.86 -9.06
C TYR A 13 -0.38 4.29 -8.48
N ALA A 14 -1.03 4.48 -7.33
CA ALA A 14 -1.05 5.79 -6.68
C ALA A 14 0.32 6.19 -6.12
N SER A 15 1.10 5.21 -5.66
CA SER A 15 2.47 5.43 -5.20
C SER A 15 3.39 5.83 -6.35
N VAL A 16 3.30 5.15 -7.51
CA VAL A 16 4.04 5.53 -8.73
C VAL A 16 3.71 6.97 -9.12
N GLU A 17 2.42 7.33 -9.18
CA GLU A 17 1.99 8.68 -9.54
C GLU A 17 2.46 9.75 -8.55
N CYS A 18 2.57 9.44 -7.27
CA CYS A 18 3.14 10.36 -6.28
C CYS A 18 4.64 10.54 -6.50
N VAL A 19 5.40 9.46 -6.60
CA VAL A 19 6.86 9.49 -6.77
C VAL A 19 7.26 10.27 -8.02
N GLU A 20 6.58 10.07 -9.14
CA GLU A 20 6.83 10.82 -10.38
C GLU A 20 6.64 12.32 -10.25
N ARG A 21 5.77 12.75 -9.33
CA ARG A 21 5.52 14.16 -9.03
C ARG A 21 6.42 14.71 -7.92
N GLY A 22 7.37 13.90 -7.42
CA GLY A 22 8.21 14.27 -6.27
C GLY A 22 7.43 14.38 -4.96
N LEU A 23 6.31 13.64 -4.85
CA LEU A 23 5.42 13.65 -3.68
C LEU A 23 5.59 12.36 -2.87
N ASP A 24 5.41 12.45 -1.55
CA ASP A 24 5.41 11.29 -0.66
C ASP A 24 4.08 10.52 -0.76
N PRO A 25 4.09 9.23 -1.20
CA PRO A 25 2.89 8.40 -1.30
C PRO A 25 2.15 8.20 0.03
N LEU A 26 2.85 8.26 1.16
CA LEU A 26 2.27 8.06 2.49
C LEU A 26 1.60 9.33 3.04
N ASN A 27 1.98 10.50 2.52
CA ASN A 27 1.50 11.79 2.98
C ASN A 27 0.53 12.48 2.00
N THR A 28 0.56 12.13 0.72
CA THR A 28 -0.22 12.81 -0.32
C THR A 28 -1.59 12.16 -0.53
N ASN A 29 -2.64 12.97 -0.63
CA ASN A 29 -3.97 12.55 -1.01
C ASN A 29 -4.07 12.51 -2.54
N LEU A 30 -4.11 11.30 -3.12
CA LEU A 30 -4.16 11.09 -4.56
C LEU A 30 -5.01 9.85 -4.90
N VAL A 31 -5.74 9.94 -6.00
CA VAL A 31 -6.41 8.80 -6.65
C VAL A 31 -5.91 8.66 -8.08
N VAL A 32 -5.88 7.42 -8.58
CA VAL A 32 -5.64 7.14 -9.99
C VAL A 32 -6.98 6.84 -10.65
N ALA A 33 -7.45 7.77 -11.48
CA ALA A 33 -8.74 7.67 -12.15
C ALA A 33 -8.73 8.45 -13.47
N ASP A 34 -9.41 7.92 -14.49
CA ASP A 34 -9.62 8.63 -15.76
C ASP A 34 -10.79 9.62 -15.63
N THR A 35 -10.47 10.85 -15.27
CA THR A 35 -11.44 11.95 -15.12
C THR A 35 -12.08 12.39 -16.44
N GLY A 36 -11.50 11.99 -17.58
CA GLY A 36 -12.05 12.28 -18.91
C GLY A 36 -13.27 11.42 -19.29
N ARG A 37 -13.59 10.39 -18.50
CA ARG A 37 -14.74 9.52 -18.73
C ARG A 37 -15.97 10.07 -18.01
N THR A 38 -16.31 9.49 -16.88
CA THR A 38 -17.47 9.90 -16.06
C THR A 38 -17.10 9.86 -14.57
N GLU A 39 -17.85 10.56 -13.74
CA GLU A 39 -17.72 10.48 -12.28
C GLU A 39 -17.97 9.07 -11.71
N LYS A 40 -18.61 8.18 -12.49
CA LYS A 40 -18.82 6.76 -12.13
C LYS A 40 -17.58 5.90 -12.37
N THR A 41 -16.50 6.46 -12.94
CA THR A 41 -15.23 5.77 -13.14
C THR A 41 -14.71 5.20 -11.82
N ILE A 42 -14.24 3.95 -11.88
CA ILE A 42 -13.59 3.30 -10.73
C ILE A 42 -12.16 3.82 -10.61
N CYS A 43 -11.77 4.25 -9.43
CA CYS A 43 -10.38 4.55 -9.10
C CYS A 43 -9.57 3.24 -9.11
N LEU A 44 -8.49 3.21 -9.87
CA LEU A 44 -7.60 2.06 -9.93
C LEU A 44 -6.75 1.93 -8.67
N ALA A 45 -6.43 3.05 -8.04
CA ALA A 45 -5.74 3.10 -6.75
C ALA A 45 -6.08 4.38 -5.98
N VAL A 46 -5.94 4.31 -4.66
CA VAL A 46 -6.11 5.42 -3.71
C VAL A 46 -4.93 5.39 -2.75
N THR A 47 -4.31 6.52 -2.48
CA THR A 47 -3.17 6.62 -1.56
C THR A 47 -3.55 6.25 -0.12
N PRO A 48 -2.59 5.77 0.70
CA PRO A 48 -2.82 5.48 2.10
C PRO A 48 -3.33 6.69 2.90
N ALA A 49 -2.87 7.90 2.58
CA ALA A 49 -3.31 9.13 3.22
C ALA A 49 -4.81 9.36 3.00
N LEU A 50 -5.28 9.21 1.76
CA LEU A 50 -6.68 9.42 1.41
C LEU A 50 -7.59 8.27 1.93
N LYS A 51 -7.09 7.03 1.99
CA LYS A 51 -7.81 5.90 2.62
C LYS A 51 -8.15 6.13 4.09
N LYS A 52 -7.38 6.95 4.82
CA LYS A 52 -7.68 7.30 6.23
C LYS A 52 -9.03 7.99 6.42
N TYR A 53 -9.58 8.58 5.37
CA TYR A 53 -10.92 9.18 5.38
C TYR A 53 -12.05 8.18 5.07
N GLY A 54 -11.75 6.87 5.04
CA GLY A 54 -12.74 5.82 4.78
C GLY A 54 -12.99 5.53 3.31
N ILE A 55 -12.17 6.08 2.41
CA ILE A 55 -12.28 5.84 0.97
C ILE A 55 -11.67 4.48 0.63
N PRO A 56 -12.43 3.53 0.06
CA PRO A 56 -11.89 2.22 -0.32
C PRO A 56 -10.93 2.30 -1.50
N GLY A 57 -10.06 1.29 -1.64
CA GLY A 57 -9.02 1.28 -2.68
C GLY A 57 -9.53 1.30 -4.12
N ARG A 58 -10.78 0.84 -4.33
CA ARG A 58 -11.47 0.82 -5.63
C ARG A 58 -12.79 1.60 -5.59
N ALA A 59 -12.81 2.73 -4.89
CA ALA A 59 -13.96 3.64 -4.87
C ALA A 59 -14.28 4.14 -6.28
N ARG A 60 -15.53 4.49 -6.53
CA ARG A 60 -15.89 5.30 -7.69
C ARG A 60 -15.51 6.76 -7.46
N LEU A 61 -15.16 7.48 -8.49
CA LEU A 61 -14.68 8.85 -8.37
C LEU A 61 -15.68 9.76 -7.64
N PHE A 62 -16.99 9.61 -7.92
CA PHE A 62 -18.02 10.38 -7.23
C PHE A 62 -18.06 10.09 -5.71
N GLU A 63 -17.79 8.85 -5.27
CA GLU A 63 -17.74 8.49 -3.85
C GLU A 63 -16.55 9.17 -3.16
N VAL A 64 -15.43 9.30 -3.88
CA VAL A 64 -14.26 10.06 -3.39
C VAL A 64 -14.64 11.53 -3.21
N VAL A 65 -15.25 12.15 -4.22
CA VAL A 65 -15.67 13.57 -4.19
C VAL A 65 -16.67 13.80 -3.07
N GLU A 66 -17.66 12.93 -2.89
CA GLU A 66 -18.65 13.03 -1.82
C GLU A 66 -18.01 12.89 -0.44
N THR A 67 -17.12 11.92 -0.25
CA THR A 67 -16.42 11.72 1.02
C THR A 67 -15.55 12.95 1.35
N VAL A 68 -14.80 13.47 0.38
CA VAL A 68 -14.00 14.68 0.56
C VAL A 68 -14.88 15.88 0.91
N ARG A 69 -16.05 16.03 0.27
CA ARG A 69 -17.02 17.07 0.61
C ARG A 69 -17.51 16.96 2.05
N ASN A 70 -17.84 15.74 2.50
CA ASN A 70 -18.30 15.48 3.86
C ASN A 70 -17.22 15.76 4.90
N VAL A 71 -15.97 15.34 4.62
CA VAL A 71 -14.79 15.67 5.45
C VAL A 71 -14.61 17.19 5.54
N ASN A 72 -14.71 17.89 4.42
CA ASN A 72 -14.57 19.34 4.41
C ASN A 72 -15.69 20.06 5.17
N ALA A 73 -16.92 19.57 5.14
CA ALA A 73 -18.00 20.10 5.98
C ALA A 73 -17.68 19.96 7.49
N GLN A 74 -17.06 18.85 7.90
CA GLN A 74 -16.61 18.67 9.28
C GLN A 74 -15.40 19.56 9.62
N ARG A 75 -14.44 19.71 8.70
CA ARG A 75 -13.27 20.58 8.88
C ARG A 75 -13.67 22.04 8.99
N LEU A 76 -14.62 22.51 8.18
CA LEU A 76 -15.12 23.87 8.20
C LEU A 76 -15.71 24.26 9.57
N ARG A 77 -16.38 23.33 10.25
CA ARG A 77 -16.89 23.55 11.63
C ARG A 77 -15.77 23.76 12.65
N LYS A 78 -14.55 23.23 12.37
CA LYS A 78 -13.38 23.33 13.25
C LYS A 78 -12.44 24.47 12.83
N ALA A 79 -12.61 25.01 11.62
CA ALA A 79 -11.80 26.09 11.11
C ALA A 79 -12.11 27.40 11.90
N PRO A 80 -11.07 28.24 12.15
CA PRO A 80 -11.28 29.57 12.71
C PRO A 80 -12.26 30.36 11.86
N PHE A 81 -13.20 31.06 12.52
CA PHE A 81 -14.26 31.84 11.86
C PHE A 81 -15.16 31.05 10.89
N HIS A 82 -15.08 29.70 10.89
CA HIS A 82 -15.77 28.83 9.95
C HIS A 82 -15.44 29.14 8.47
N GLU A 83 -14.18 29.53 8.20
CA GLU A 83 -13.69 29.84 6.87
C GLU A 83 -12.41 29.07 6.57
N PHE A 84 -12.23 28.65 5.31
CA PHE A 84 -10.98 28.08 4.85
C PHE A 84 -10.06 29.20 4.31
N THR A 85 -8.77 29.11 4.68
CA THR A 85 -7.73 30.02 4.18
C THR A 85 -6.98 29.49 2.97
N GLY A 86 -7.23 28.22 2.59
CA GLY A 86 -6.61 27.54 1.46
C GLY A 86 -7.00 26.08 1.37
N SER A 87 -6.30 25.30 0.56
CA SER A 87 -6.45 23.85 0.45
C SER A 87 -5.08 23.15 0.44
N SER A 88 -5.07 21.88 0.80
CA SER A 88 -3.87 21.04 0.70
C SER A 88 -4.23 19.60 0.35
N CYS A 89 -3.33 18.97 -0.42
CA CYS A 89 -3.32 17.53 -0.67
C CYS A 89 -2.40 16.78 0.31
N GLN A 90 -1.69 17.48 1.21
CA GLN A 90 -0.73 16.88 2.14
C GLN A 90 -1.39 16.59 3.50
N ALA A 91 -1.36 15.31 3.92
CA ALA A 91 -1.98 14.90 5.18
C ALA A 91 -1.35 15.58 6.40
N SER A 92 -0.04 15.82 6.38
CA SER A 92 0.69 16.52 7.45
C SER A 92 0.24 17.97 7.60
N GLU A 93 0.07 18.71 6.50
CA GLU A 93 -0.41 20.08 6.52
C GLU A 93 -1.86 20.16 7.01
N LEU A 94 -2.70 19.24 6.52
CA LEU A 94 -4.10 19.14 6.95
C LEU A 94 -4.25 18.81 8.44
N ALA A 95 -3.29 18.04 9.01
CA ALA A 95 -3.28 17.72 10.43
C ALA A 95 -2.86 18.92 11.30
N GLN A 96 -1.94 19.75 10.80
CA GLN A 96 -1.42 20.90 11.53
C GLN A 96 -2.33 22.13 11.42
N ASN A 97 -3.06 22.27 10.30
CA ASN A 97 -3.88 23.46 10.06
C ASN A 97 -5.35 23.10 9.75
N PRO A 98 -6.28 23.29 10.71
CA PRO A 98 -7.69 23.03 10.50
C PRO A 98 -8.37 24.00 9.50
N ALA A 99 -7.77 25.17 9.22
CA ALA A 99 -8.26 26.11 8.24
C ALA A 99 -7.96 25.75 6.77
N LEU A 100 -7.25 24.62 6.54
CA LEU A 100 -7.04 24.12 5.18
C LEU A 100 -8.16 23.16 4.78
N LYS A 101 -8.71 23.37 3.60
CA LYS A 101 -9.62 22.43 2.94
C LYS A 101 -8.86 21.18 2.49
N LEU A 102 -9.40 20.01 2.74
CA LEU A 102 -8.91 18.76 2.15
C LEU A 102 -9.10 18.81 0.63
N ASP A 103 -8.03 18.60 -0.08
CA ASP A 103 -8.02 18.41 -1.53
C ASP A 103 -7.29 17.11 -1.90
N PHE A 104 -7.44 16.66 -3.15
CA PHE A 104 -6.77 15.48 -3.66
C PHE A 104 -6.41 15.63 -5.14
N ILE A 105 -5.38 14.92 -5.56
CA ILE A 105 -4.94 14.84 -6.94
C ILE A 105 -5.65 13.67 -7.62
N ALA A 106 -6.27 13.90 -8.77
CA ALA A 106 -6.77 12.83 -9.64
C ALA A 106 -5.79 12.63 -10.80
N ALA A 107 -4.98 11.57 -10.72
CA ALA A 107 -3.99 11.23 -11.73
C ALA A 107 -4.60 10.32 -12.80
N LYS A 108 -4.31 10.60 -14.06
CA LYS A 108 -4.73 9.76 -15.19
C LYS A 108 -3.91 8.47 -15.22
N PRO A 109 -4.52 7.28 -15.42
CA PRO A 109 -3.80 6.01 -15.46
C PRO A 109 -2.73 5.94 -16.55
N GLN A 110 -1.54 5.43 -16.20
CA GLN A 110 -0.38 5.24 -17.10
C GLN A 110 0.05 3.76 -17.07
N MET A 111 -0.78 2.85 -17.60
CA MET A 111 -0.57 1.40 -17.43
C MET A 111 0.79 0.89 -17.92
N ALA A 112 1.29 1.38 -19.05
CA ALA A 112 2.60 0.97 -19.57
C ALA A 112 3.72 1.33 -18.57
N HIS A 113 3.67 2.56 -18.03
CA HIS A 113 4.63 3.02 -17.04
C HIS A 113 4.57 2.21 -15.73
N TYR A 114 3.36 1.85 -15.27
CA TYR A 114 3.22 0.98 -14.09
C TYR A 114 3.85 -0.40 -14.32
N MET A 115 3.74 -0.94 -15.52
CA MET A 115 4.40 -2.21 -15.87
C MET A 115 5.93 -2.07 -15.87
N GLU A 116 6.49 -0.97 -16.36
CA GLU A 116 7.93 -0.69 -16.32
C GLU A 116 8.44 -0.64 -14.88
N ILE A 117 7.76 0.07 -13.99
CA ILE A 117 8.12 0.14 -12.57
C ILE A 117 7.98 -1.22 -11.89
N SER A 118 6.91 -1.98 -12.19
CA SER A 118 6.73 -3.34 -11.66
C SER A 118 7.88 -4.26 -12.09
N THR A 119 8.29 -4.19 -13.37
CA THR A 119 9.45 -4.95 -13.87
C THR A 119 10.75 -4.58 -13.16
N LYS A 120 11.00 -3.29 -12.98
CA LYS A 120 12.15 -2.81 -12.21
C LYS A 120 12.16 -3.35 -10.77
N ILE A 121 10.99 -3.40 -10.11
CA ILE A 121 10.87 -3.96 -8.76
C ILE A 121 11.11 -5.47 -8.77
N TYR A 122 10.61 -6.18 -9.78
CA TYR A 122 10.88 -7.60 -9.94
C TYR A 122 12.38 -7.88 -10.11
N GLU A 123 13.11 -7.07 -10.87
CA GLU A 123 14.56 -7.16 -11.02
C GLU A 123 15.30 -6.96 -9.68
N ILE A 124 14.77 -6.18 -8.76
CA ILE A 124 15.32 -6.07 -7.40
C ILE A 124 15.15 -7.39 -6.64
N TYR A 125 13.99 -8.05 -6.74
CA TYR A 125 13.78 -9.35 -6.10
C TYR A 125 14.74 -10.43 -6.66
N LEU A 126 15.02 -10.40 -7.96
CA LEU A 126 15.97 -11.31 -8.62
C LEU A 126 17.42 -11.21 -8.10
N ARG A 127 17.80 -10.14 -7.44
CA ARG A 127 19.11 -10.02 -6.77
C ARG A 127 19.26 -10.94 -5.56
N TYR A 128 18.14 -11.41 -5.04
CA TYR A 128 18.04 -12.22 -3.80
C TYR A 128 17.56 -13.64 -4.07
N ILE A 129 16.66 -13.80 -5.01
CA ILE A 129 15.87 -15.01 -5.23
C ILE A 129 15.94 -15.39 -6.70
N ALA A 130 16.12 -16.66 -7.01
CA ALA A 130 16.09 -17.16 -8.39
C ALA A 130 14.65 -17.04 -8.96
N PRO A 131 14.50 -16.84 -10.27
CA PRO A 131 13.20 -16.60 -10.89
C PRO A 131 12.21 -17.77 -10.72
N GLU A 132 12.70 -19.01 -10.64
CA GLU A 132 11.88 -20.22 -10.40
C GLU A 132 11.21 -20.25 -9.01
N ASP A 133 11.77 -19.52 -8.03
CA ASP A 133 11.26 -19.42 -6.67
C ASP A 133 10.41 -18.15 -6.43
N ILE A 134 10.18 -17.34 -7.48
CA ILE A 134 9.30 -16.17 -7.46
C ILE A 134 8.07 -16.43 -8.33
N HIS A 135 6.89 -16.44 -7.70
CA HIS A 135 5.61 -16.45 -8.41
C HIS A 135 5.02 -15.04 -8.46
N VAL A 136 4.96 -14.45 -9.66
CA VAL A 136 4.29 -13.16 -9.89
C VAL A 136 2.79 -13.40 -9.89
N TYR A 137 2.12 -12.94 -8.83
CA TYR A 137 0.67 -13.10 -8.66
C TYR A 137 -0.11 -11.99 -9.37
N SER A 138 0.40 -10.76 -9.31
CA SER A 138 -0.14 -9.60 -10.00
C SER A 138 0.97 -8.57 -10.29
N ILE A 139 0.59 -7.42 -10.84
CA ILE A 139 1.52 -6.33 -11.14
C ILE A 139 2.19 -5.73 -9.88
N ASP A 140 1.58 -5.91 -8.73
CA ASP A 140 2.00 -5.35 -7.44
C ASP A 140 2.20 -6.39 -6.33
N GLU A 141 2.02 -7.68 -6.65
CA GLU A 141 2.10 -8.76 -5.67
C GLU A 141 2.91 -9.96 -6.17
N VAL A 142 3.82 -10.44 -5.32
CA VAL A 142 4.63 -11.63 -5.56
C VAL A 142 4.60 -12.59 -4.38
N PHE A 143 4.74 -13.88 -4.66
CA PHE A 143 5.05 -14.92 -3.69
C PHE A 143 6.47 -15.44 -3.93
N ILE A 144 7.20 -15.66 -2.86
CA ILE A 144 8.61 -16.08 -2.87
C ILE A 144 8.75 -17.33 -2.01
N ASP A 145 9.31 -18.41 -2.55
CA ASP A 145 9.82 -19.50 -1.72
C ASP A 145 11.21 -19.14 -1.19
N ALA A 146 11.25 -18.74 0.07
CA ALA A 146 12.48 -18.32 0.74
C ALA A 146 13.24 -19.49 1.39
N THR A 147 12.70 -20.71 1.37
CA THR A 147 13.16 -21.85 2.17
C THR A 147 14.65 -22.15 1.99
N GLY A 148 15.15 -22.18 0.75
CA GLY A 148 16.54 -22.49 0.42
C GLY A 148 17.52 -21.35 0.73
N TYR A 149 17.03 -20.12 0.79
CA TYR A 149 17.85 -18.90 0.83
C TYR A 149 18.22 -18.47 2.24
N LEU A 150 17.40 -18.77 3.23
CA LEU A 150 17.60 -18.33 4.62
C LEU A 150 18.91 -18.79 5.23
N LYS A 151 19.33 -20.04 4.92
CA LYS A 151 20.63 -20.57 5.38
C LYS A 151 21.79 -19.87 4.67
N THR A 152 21.66 -19.63 3.37
CA THR A 152 22.71 -18.97 2.56
C THR A 152 22.93 -17.53 2.98
N TYR A 153 21.83 -16.81 3.28
CA TYR A 153 21.90 -15.42 3.72
C TYR A 153 22.07 -15.26 5.24
N HIS A 154 22.07 -16.36 6.00
CA HIS A 154 22.15 -16.33 7.47
C HIS A 154 21.13 -15.36 8.10
N CYS A 155 19.89 -15.38 7.62
CA CYS A 155 18.85 -14.46 8.06
C CYS A 155 17.51 -15.16 8.27
N THR A 156 16.63 -14.50 9.01
CA THR A 156 15.23 -14.90 9.16
C THR A 156 14.40 -14.49 7.93
N PRO A 157 13.23 -15.09 7.69
CA PRO A 157 12.33 -14.67 6.61
C PRO A 157 11.93 -13.20 6.73
N GLN A 158 11.74 -12.70 7.96
CA GLN A 158 11.40 -11.31 8.21
C GLN A 158 12.53 -10.34 7.82
N GLU A 159 13.79 -10.71 8.11
CA GLU A 159 14.97 -9.92 7.74
C GLU A 159 15.14 -9.89 6.22
N LEU A 160 14.95 -11.03 5.54
CA LEU A 160 15.03 -11.11 4.08
C LEU A 160 13.94 -10.25 3.42
N ALA A 161 12.68 -10.38 3.87
CA ALA A 161 11.57 -9.56 3.38
C ALA A 161 11.84 -8.06 3.58
N ARG A 162 12.29 -7.68 4.78
CA ARG A 162 12.63 -6.29 5.10
C ARG A 162 13.75 -5.74 4.23
N LYS A 163 14.78 -6.56 3.95
CA LYS A 163 15.90 -6.18 3.10
C LYS A 163 15.43 -5.88 1.67
N MET A 164 14.65 -6.79 1.09
CA MET A 164 14.07 -6.59 -0.25
C MET A 164 13.17 -5.35 -0.31
N ILE A 165 12.27 -5.18 0.64
CA ILE A 165 11.35 -4.03 0.68
C ILE A 165 12.11 -2.70 0.84
N ARG A 166 13.17 -2.68 1.66
CA ARG A 166 14.00 -1.47 1.81
C ARG A 166 14.71 -1.09 0.52
N GLU A 167 15.23 -2.07 -0.22
CA GLU A 167 15.87 -1.82 -1.51
C GLU A 167 14.85 -1.31 -2.55
N VAL A 168 13.66 -1.90 -2.59
CA VAL A 168 12.54 -1.38 -3.41
C VAL A 168 12.23 0.07 -3.04
N LEU A 169 12.12 0.38 -1.75
CA LEU A 169 11.84 1.75 -1.29
C LEU A 169 12.96 2.72 -1.69
N GLN A 170 14.22 2.32 -1.53
CA GLN A 170 15.38 3.16 -1.87
C GLN A 170 15.47 3.46 -3.37
N GLU A 171 15.18 2.48 -4.22
CA GLU A 171 15.30 2.64 -5.68
C GLU A 171 14.06 3.21 -6.35
N THR A 172 12.90 3.04 -5.75
CA THR A 172 11.62 3.41 -6.39
C THR A 172 10.75 4.36 -5.58
N GLY A 173 11.09 4.64 -4.32
CA GLY A 173 10.25 5.43 -3.43
C GLY A 173 8.94 4.74 -3.01
N ILE A 174 8.76 3.45 -3.36
CA ILE A 174 7.53 2.69 -3.10
C ILE A 174 7.76 1.72 -1.96
N THR A 175 6.91 1.76 -0.94
CA THR A 175 6.94 0.80 0.17
C THR A 175 6.00 -0.38 -0.07
N ALA A 176 6.15 -1.44 0.74
CA ALA A 176 5.37 -2.65 0.63
C ALA A 176 4.93 -3.19 1.99
N THR A 177 4.00 -4.12 1.96
CA THR A 177 3.58 -4.94 3.09
C THR A 177 3.98 -6.39 2.79
N ALA A 178 4.45 -7.14 3.78
CA ALA A 178 4.75 -8.54 3.61
C ALA A 178 4.04 -9.43 4.62
N GLY A 179 3.73 -10.64 4.17
CA GLY A 179 3.29 -11.74 5.00
C GLY A 179 4.22 -12.93 4.85
N ILE A 180 4.49 -13.62 5.94
CA ILE A 180 5.34 -14.80 5.99
C ILE A 180 4.50 -15.96 6.48
N GLY A 181 4.67 -17.13 5.88
CA GLY A 181 3.94 -18.33 6.26
C GLY A 181 4.69 -19.60 5.93
N THR A 182 4.26 -20.71 6.54
CA THR A 182 4.76 -22.07 6.26
C THR A 182 4.25 -22.62 4.93
N ASN A 183 3.28 -21.93 4.32
CA ASN A 183 2.75 -22.18 2.99
C ASN A 183 2.24 -20.85 2.36
N LEU A 184 1.92 -20.87 1.06
CA LEU A 184 1.47 -19.69 0.32
C LEU A 184 0.19 -19.07 0.90
N TYR A 185 -0.77 -19.91 1.35
CA TYR A 185 -2.01 -19.44 1.94
C TYR A 185 -1.75 -18.64 3.23
N LEU A 186 -0.95 -19.19 4.15
CA LEU A 186 -0.63 -18.52 5.40
C LEU A 186 0.18 -17.24 5.18
N ALA A 187 1.11 -17.23 4.19
CA ALA A 187 1.81 -16.00 3.81
C ALA A 187 0.84 -14.91 3.31
N LYS A 188 -0.13 -15.27 2.45
CA LYS A 188 -1.16 -14.35 1.97
C LYS A 188 -2.03 -13.81 3.11
N ILE A 189 -2.53 -14.69 3.98
CA ILE A 189 -3.37 -14.30 5.11
C ILE A 189 -2.60 -13.45 6.12
N ALA A 190 -1.34 -13.78 6.39
CA ALA A 190 -0.46 -12.96 7.23
C ALA A 190 -0.36 -11.53 6.68
N MET A 191 -0.18 -11.40 5.37
CA MET A 191 -0.09 -10.10 4.70
C MET A 191 -1.43 -9.34 4.73
N ASP A 192 -2.52 -9.96 4.26
CA ASP A 192 -3.79 -9.25 4.05
C ASP A 192 -4.54 -8.94 5.34
N ILE A 193 -4.48 -9.81 6.33
CA ILE A 193 -5.28 -9.69 7.54
C ILE A 193 -4.44 -9.20 8.72
N VAL A 194 -3.27 -9.82 8.97
CA VAL A 194 -2.48 -9.51 10.17
C VAL A 194 -1.62 -8.28 9.95
N ALA A 195 -0.81 -8.24 8.90
CA ALA A 195 0.09 -7.14 8.64
C ALA A 195 -0.63 -5.79 8.46
N LYS A 196 -1.83 -5.79 7.87
CA LYS A 196 -2.63 -4.57 7.71
C LYS A 196 -3.14 -3.97 9.02
N LYS A 197 -3.17 -4.76 10.11
CA LYS A 197 -3.66 -4.31 11.45
C LYS A 197 -2.53 -3.87 12.38
N ILE A 198 -1.29 -4.24 12.12
CA ILE A 198 -0.15 -3.83 12.96
C ILE A 198 0.35 -2.43 12.55
N PRO A 199 0.98 -1.69 13.49
CA PRO A 199 1.64 -0.43 13.16
C PRO A 199 2.70 -0.62 12.09
N ALA A 200 2.83 0.36 11.20
CA ALA A 200 3.94 0.40 10.26
C ALA A 200 5.21 0.89 10.97
N ASP A 201 6.37 0.45 10.50
CA ASP A 201 7.63 1.05 10.90
C ASP A 201 7.80 2.47 10.30
N GLU A 202 8.92 3.12 10.58
CA GLU A 202 9.24 4.48 10.11
C GLU A 202 9.20 4.63 8.58
N ASN A 203 9.42 3.54 7.84
CA ASN A 203 9.39 3.48 6.38
C ASN A 203 8.01 3.03 5.82
N GLY A 204 7.00 2.92 6.68
CA GLY A 204 5.67 2.48 6.30
C GLY A 204 5.55 0.97 6.06
N VAL A 205 6.60 0.19 6.36
CA VAL A 205 6.65 -1.26 6.16
C VAL A 205 5.89 -1.98 7.27
N ARG A 206 5.17 -3.03 6.89
CA ARG A 206 4.47 -3.94 7.80
C ARG A 206 4.80 -5.37 7.41
N ILE A 207 5.26 -6.16 8.36
CA ILE A 207 5.57 -7.58 8.15
C ILE A 207 4.90 -8.38 9.24
N ALA A 208 4.12 -9.38 8.86
CA ALA A 208 3.50 -10.33 9.80
C ALA A 208 3.85 -11.77 9.42
N GLU A 209 3.83 -12.65 10.40
CA GLU A 209 4.12 -14.07 10.23
C GLU A 209 3.00 -14.92 10.83
N LEU A 210 2.65 -16.00 10.14
CA LEU A 210 1.70 -17.03 10.57
C LEU A 210 2.23 -18.42 10.26
N ASP A 211 2.13 -19.28 11.24
CA ASP A 211 2.11 -20.73 11.10
C ASP A 211 0.70 -21.27 11.36
N GLU A 212 0.51 -22.58 11.28
CA GLU A 212 -0.79 -23.22 11.47
C GLU A 212 -1.37 -22.98 12.86
N MET A 213 -0.52 -22.92 13.90
CA MET A 213 -0.97 -22.72 15.28
C MET A 213 -1.37 -21.28 15.52
N SER A 214 -0.52 -20.33 15.16
CA SER A 214 -0.81 -18.90 15.29
C SER A 214 -1.98 -18.45 14.41
N TYR A 215 -2.20 -19.09 13.25
CA TYR A 215 -3.39 -18.89 12.44
C TYR A 215 -4.66 -19.30 13.19
N ARG A 216 -4.68 -20.50 13.81
CA ARG A 216 -5.82 -20.96 14.62
C ARG A 216 -6.07 -20.03 15.81
N GLU A 217 -5.04 -19.67 16.54
CA GLU A 217 -5.16 -18.79 17.71
C GLU A 217 -5.67 -17.38 17.38
N LYS A 218 -5.13 -16.77 16.32
CA LYS A 218 -5.40 -15.36 15.99
C LYS A 218 -6.60 -15.16 15.09
N LEU A 219 -6.90 -16.12 14.21
CA LEU A 219 -7.85 -15.93 13.10
C LEU A 219 -9.00 -16.95 13.08
N TRP A 220 -9.08 -17.88 14.04
CA TRP A 220 -10.18 -18.86 14.10
C TRP A 220 -11.58 -18.21 14.12
N SER A 221 -11.70 -17.09 14.81
CA SER A 221 -12.95 -16.32 14.91
C SER A 221 -13.04 -15.16 13.90
N HIS A 222 -12.08 -15.06 12.97
CA HIS A 222 -12.07 -13.97 12.00
C HIS A 222 -13.18 -14.15 10.96
N THR A 223 -14.02 -13.14 10.82
CA THR A 223 -15.07 -13.04 9.80
C THR A 223 -15.08 -11.64 9.19
N PRO A 224 -15.29 -11.51 7.88
CA PRO A 224 -15.36 -12.57 6.87
C PRO A 224 -13.99 -13.21 6.60
N LEU A 225 -13.98 -14.44 6.08
CA LEU A 225 -12.74 -15.15 5.69
C LEU A 225 -12.17 -14.71 4.32
N THR A 226 -12.74 -13.69 3.73
CA THR A 226 -12.33 -13.16 2.41
C THR A 226 -12.17 -11.66 2.47
#